data_82f14f7096211a0f245a63b662539f22
#
_entry.id   82f14f7096211a0f245a63b662539f22
#
_cell.length_a   1.000
_cell.length_b   1.000
_cell.length_c   1.000
_cell.angle_alpha   90.00
_cell.angle_beta   90.00
_cell.angle_gamma   90.00
#
_symmetry.space_group_name_H-M   'P 1'
#
loop_
_entity.id
_entity.type
_entity.pdbx_description
1 polymer ?
#
loop_
_entity_poly.entity_id
_entity_poly.type
_entity_poly.pdbx_seq_one_letter_code
_entity_poly.pdbx_strand_id
1 'polypeptide(L)'
;MDRTTIRSRLVEIVGSDGVLDDPEELLVYEYDASDEVFAGHHRPDFAVLPRTAEQVSAVVRLANEFGIPVVARGAGTGLAGGALALRGGIVVVVTRMNRILEVNEQDGYAIVEPGVINLELTQALQPRGYFFAPDPASQRACTIGGNVGNNSGGPHCLKYGVTTNHILGLEVVLPDGERIWTGGPVPEMPGIDLTGVLVGSEGTLGIVTKVMVRLTRLPEAVSVLLAAFPDIESASHATSAIIAAGMLPAALEMMDQLTIKAVEDAFHAGYPREAGAVLLVELDGLKEIVAENTSRVAELCRQHGAWEVRVARTKEERDLLWLGRKSA
;
A
#
# COMPACT_ATOMS: atom_id res chain seq x y z
N MET A 1 -4.53 -27.28 26.59
CA MET A 1 -4.79 -28.27 25.53
C MET A 1 -3.50 -28.53 24.79
N ASP A 2 -3.34 -29.79 24.29
CA ASP A 2 -2.11 -30.20 23.63
C ASP A 2 -1.94 -29.52 22.27
N ARG A 3 -0.77 -28.96 22.04
CA ARG A 3 -0.35 -28.33 20.76
C ARG A 3 -0.57 -29.27 19.56
N THR A 4 -0.37 -30.57 19.77
CA THR A 4 -0.54 -31.59 18.74
C THR A 4 -1.98 -31.68 18.25
N THR A 5 -2.97 -31.55 19.13
CA THR A 5 -4.40 -31.55 18.78
C THR A 5 -4.76 -30.32 17.94
N ILE A 6 -4.28 -29.15 18.34
CA ILE A 6 -4.52 -27.90 17.59
C ILE A 6 -3.91 -28.02 16.19
N ARG A 7 -2.66 -28.46 16.10
CA ARG A 7 -1.96 -28.70 14.84
C ARG A 7 -2.76 -29.64 13.91
N SER A 8 -3.21 -30.76 14.42
CA SER A 8 -3.99 -31.73 13.63
C SER A 8 -5.26 -31.12 13.05
N ARG A 9 -5.99 -30.35 13.86
CA ARG A 9 -7.21 -29.63 13.43
C ARG A 9 -6.90 -28.55 12.38
N LEU A 10 -5.80 -27.80 12.53
CA LEU A 10 -5.34 -26.84 11.54
C LEU A 10 -4.99 -27.54 10.21
N VAL A 11 -4.30 -28.68 10.26
CA VAL A 11 -3.97 -29.48 9.08
C VAL A 11 -5.24 -30.01 8.38
N GLU A 12 -6.27 -30.40 9.10
CA GLU A 12 -7.56 -30.78 8.52
C GLU A 12 -8.22 -29.64 7.76
N ILE A 13 -8.03 -28.39 8.21
CA ILE A 13 -8.63 -27.18 7.58
C ILE A 13 -7.84 -26.74 6.33
N VAL A 14 -6.51 -26.59 6.45
CA VAL A 14 -5.69 -25.93 5.39
C VAL A 14 -4.73 -26.86 4.67
N GLY A 15 -4.64 -28.13 5.09
CA GLY A 15 -3.65 -29.09 4.59
C GLY A 15 -2.31 -28.97 5.33
N SER A 16 -1.49 -30.03 5.25
CA SER A 16 -0.20 -30.09 5.95
C SER A 16 0.81 -29.03 5.45
N ASP A 17 0.74 -28.65 4.19
CA ASP A 17 1.56 -27.60 3.59
C ASP A 17 1.12 -26.18 3.97
N GLY A 18 -0.05 -26.06 4.58
CA GLY A 18 -0.64 -24.81 5.01
C GLY A 18 -0.44 -24.49 6.50
N VAL A 19 0.23 -25.36 7.27
CA VAL A 19 0.49 -25.16 8.71
C VAL A 19 1.97 -25.20 8.96
N LEU A 20 2.52 -24.08 9.45
CA LEU A 20 3.91 -23.97 9.87
C LEU A 20 3.97 -23.89 11.39
N ASP A 21 4.76 -24.74 12.01
CA ASP A 21 4.92 -24.80 13.46
C ASP A 21 6.36 -25.16 13.89
N ASP A 22 7.24 -25.34 12.94
CA ASP A 22 8.67 -25.49 13.20
C ASP A 22 9.26 -24.13 13.60
N PRO A 23 10.07 -24.07 14.69
CA PRO A 23 10.69 -22.83 15.13
C PRO A 23 11.49 -22.08 14.06
N GLU A 24 12.12 -22.79 13.13
CA GLU A 24 12.91 -22.17 12.05
C GLU A 24 12.00 -21.56 10.97
N GLU A 25 10.88 -22.21 10.64
CA GLU A 25 9.89 -21.70 9.70
C GLU A 25 9.14 -20.47 10.26
N LEU A 26 8.94 -20.39 11.58
CA LEU A 26 8.25 -19.30 12.24
C LEU A 26 9.08 -18.01 12.35
N LEU A 27 10.40 -18.06 12.15
CA LEU A 27 11.29 -16.87 12.23
C LEU A 27 10.82 -15.72 11.34
N VAL A 28 10.31 -16.00 10.12
CA VAL A 28 9.85 -14.96 9.19
C VAL A 28 8.50 -14.34 9.58
N TYR A 29 7.82 -14.87 10.59
CA TYR A 29 6.54 -14.41 11.09
C TYR A 29 6.61 -13.74 12.46
N GLU A 30 7.79 -13.68 13.08
CA GLU A 30 7.97 -13.09 14.40
C GLU A 30 8.26 -11.57 14.37
N TYR A 31 8.43 -11.00 13.18
CA TYR A 31 8.65 -9.56 12.96
C TYR A 31 7.88 -9.07 11.73
N ASP A 32 7.74 -7.77 11.60
CA ASP A 32 7.30 -7.06 10.38
C ASP A 32 8.34 -6.00 9.98
N ALA A 33 7.99 -4.97 9.23
CA ALA A 33 8.94 -3.92 8.88
C ALA A 33 9.01 -2.77 9.92
N SER A 34 8.36 -2.91 11.08
CA SER A 34 8.51 -1.97 12.19
C SER A 34 9.91 -2.04 12.79
N ASP A 35 10.32 -0.95 13.47
CA ASP A 35 11.63 -0.89 14.10
C ASP A 35 11.76 -1.96 15.19
N GLU A 36 12.71 -2.88 15.01
CA GLU A 36 12.99 -4.00 15.91
C GLU A 36 13.28 -3.55 17.34
N VAL A 37 13.91 -2.38 17.51
CA VAL A 37 14.22 -1.82 18.83
C VAL A 37 12.96 -1.53 19.64
N PHE A 38 11.88 -1.12 18.96
CA PHE A 38 10.60 -0.78 19.61
C PHE A 38 9.58 -1.92 19.58
N ALA A 39 9.50 -2.64 18.46
CA ALA A 39 8.50 -3.68 18.26
C ALA A 39 8.94 -5.04 18.83
N GLY A 40 10.25 -5.39 18.77
CA GLY A 40 10.79 -6.68 19.18
C GLY A 40 10.39 -7.86 18.27
N HIS A 41 10.74 -9.06 18.70
CA HIS A 41 10.38 -10.30 18.02
C HIS A 41 9.27 -11.02 18.79
N HIS A 42 8.18 -11.37 18.08
CA HIS A 42 7.02 -12.01 18.69
C HIS A 42 6.63 -13.27 17.91
N ARG A 43 7.20 -14.40 18.31
CA ARG A 43 6.98 -15.67 17.63
C ARG A 43 5.56 -16.18 17.85
N PRO A 44 4.80 -16.46 16.77
CA PRO A 44 3.51 -17.14 16.87
C PRO A 44 3.69 -18.62 17.29
N ASP A 45 2.62 -19.25 17.76
CA ASP A 45 2.59 -20.70 17.97
C ASP A 45 2.44 -21.45 16.64
N PHE A 46 1.69 -20.86 15.71
CA PHE A 46 1.44 -21.37 14.35
C PHE A 46 1.36 -20.23 13.35
N ALA A 47 1.89 -20.45 12.15
CA ALA A 47 1.53 -19.65 10.97
C ALA A 47 0.69 -20.52 10.03
N VAL A 48 -0.47 -20.02 9.64
CA VAL A 48 -1.45 -20.75 8.83
C VAL A 48 -1.68 -20.02 7.52
N LEU A 49 -1.56 -20.74 6.40
CA LEU A 49 -1.61 -20.19 5.04
C LEU A 49 -2.88 -20.69 4.31
N PRO A 50 -4.06 -20.11 4.57
CA PRO A 50 -5.30 -20.51 3.91
C PRO A 50 -5.29 -20.15 2.42
N ARG A 51 -6.09 -20.87 1.64
CA ARG A 51 -6.32 -20.64 0.20
C ARG A 51 -7.71 -20.11 -0.11
N THR A 52 -8.63 -20.17 0.86
CA THR A 52 -10.03 -19.75 0.69
C THR A 52 -10.58 -19.05 1.93
N ALA A 53 -11.65 -18.28 1.74
CA ALA A 53 -12.37 -17.61 2.82
C ALA A 53 -12.98 -18.61 3.82
N GLU A 54 -13.40 -19.78 3.35
CA GLU A 54 -13.92 -20.88 4.18
C GLU A 54 -12.86 -21.39 5.15
N GLN A 55 -11.61 -21.54 4.67
CA GLN A 55 -10.49 -21.96 5.51
C GLN A 55 -10.17 -20.90 6.57
N VAL A 56 -10.16 -19.61 6.19
CA VAL A 56 -10.00 -18.51 7.16
C VAL A 56 -11.08 -18.57 8.24
N SER A 57 -12.36 -18.70 7.85
CA SER A 57 -13.49 -18.84 8.77
C SER A 57 -13.33 -20.04 9.72
N ALA A 58 -12.92 -21.19 9.21
CA ALA A 58 -12.72 -22.39 10.01
C ALA A 58 -11.57 -22.24 10.99
N VAL A 59 -10.45 -21.58 10.60
CA VAL A 59 -9.33 -21.27 11.50
C VAL A 59 -9.76 -20.33 12.63
N VAL A 60 -10.51 -19.26 12.32
CA VAL A 60 -11.04 -18.33 13.33
C VAL A 60 -11.96 -19.03 14.32
N ARG A 61 -12.87 -19.90 13.84
CA ARG A 61 -13.76 -20.70 14.72
C ARG A 61 -12.96 -21.65 15.61
N LEU A 62 -11.96 -22.32 15.06
CA LEU A 62 -11.06 -23.17 15.83
C LEU A 62 -10.33 -22.39 16.92
N ALA A 63 -9.81 -21.22 16.58
CA ALA A 63 -9.13 -20.34 17.53
C ALA A 63 -10.06 -19.92 18.68
N ASN A 64 -11.32 -19.58 18.36
CA ASN A 64 -12.35 -19.26 19.37
C ASN A 64 -12.67 -20.46 20.29
N GLU A 65 -12.81 -21.66 19.73
CA GLU A 65 -13.07 -22.88 20.50
C GLU A 65 -12.01 -23.10 21.59
N PHE A 66 -10.76 -22.70 21.30
CA PHE A 66 -9.63 -22.93 22.20
C PHE A 66 -9.10 -21.67 22.90
N GLY A 67 -9.71 -20.50 22.67
CA GLY A 67 -9.27 -19.24 23.25
C GLY A 67 -7.89 -18.81 22.77
N ILE A 68 -7.53 -19.12 21.51
CA ILE A 68 -6.22 -18.82 20.93
C ILE A 68 -6.26 -17.45 20.25
N PRO A 69 -5.30 -16.55 20.51
CA PRO A 69 -5.17 -15.30 19.78
C PRO A 69 -4.97 -15.51 18.28
N VAL A 70 -5.56 -14.63 17.46
CA VAL A 70 -5.39 -14.66 16.01
C VAL A 70 -4.87 -13.32 15.54
N VAL A 71 -3.87 -13.34 14.64
CA VAL A 71 -3.31 -12.15 13.98
C VAL A 71 -3.41 -12.32 12.47
N ALA A 72 -4.02 -11.36 11.79
CA ALA A 72 -4.04 -11.32 10.32
C ALA A 72 -2.70 -10.79 9.78
N ARG A 73 -2.15 -11.43 8.74
CA ARG A 73 -0.91 -11.00 8.10
C ARG A 73 -0.98 -11.09 6.57
N GLY A 74 -0.62 -10.00 5.91
CA GLY A 74 -0.27 -9.99 4.50
C GLY A 74 1.20 -10.32 4.28
N ALA A 75 1.96 -9.45 3.63
CA ALA A 75 3.39 -9.62 3.39
C ALA A 75 4.29 -9.17 4.58
N GLY A 76 3.74 -8.57 5.63
CA GLY A 76 4.51 -8.09 6.78
C GLY A 76 5.35 -6.84 6.49
N THR A 77 4.96 -6.03 5.53
CA THR A 77 5.64 -4.77 5.15
C THR A 77 5.17 -3.55 5.94
N GLY A 78 4.28 -3.73 6.91
CA GLY A 78 3.75 -2.66 7.76
C GLY A 78 4.79 -2.18 8.78
N LEU A 79 4.71 -0.90 9.16
CA LEU A 79 5.62 -0.24 10.10
C LEU A 79 4.98 0.00 11.49
N ALA A 80 3.75 -0.50 11.70
CA ALA A 80 2.95 -0.23 12.89
C ALA A 80 2.89 -1.43 13.88
N GLY A 81 3.54 -2.55 13.55
CA GLY A 81 3.50 -3.75 14.41
C GLY A 81 2.19 -4.54 14.37
N GLY A 82 1.25 -4.20 13.48
CA GLY A 82 -0.07 -4.84 13.40
C GLY A 82 -0.05 -6.31 12.98
N ALA A 83 1.07 -6.78 12.42
CA ALA A 83 1.27 -8.18 12.03
C ALA A 83 2.01 -9.02 13.08
N LEU A 84 2.31 -8.46 14.26
CA LEU A 84 3.08 -9.12 15.32
C LEU A 84 2.20 -9.94 16.26
N ALA A 85 2.61 -11.16 16.53
CA ALA A 85 1.94 -12.09 17.44
C ALA A 85 2.31 -11.82 18.91
N LEU A 86 1.95 -10.64 19.45
CA LEU A 86 2.33 -10.18 20.80
C LEU A 86 1.99 -11.16 21.93
N ARG A 87 1.04 -12.05 21.72
CA ARG A 87 0.57 -13.06 22.68
C ARG A 87 0.71 -14.47 22.16
N GLY A 88 1.62 -14.71 21.20
CA GLY A 88 1.66 -15.98 20.47
C GLY A 88 0.40 -16.22 19.65
N GLY A 89 -0.08 -17.46 19.61
CA GLY A 89 -1.30 -17.82 18.90
C GLY A 89 -1.10 -18.12 17.42
N ILE A 90 -2.13 -17.87 16.61
CA ILE A 90 -2.16 -18.21 15.19
C ILE A 90 -2.00 -16.95 14.34
N VAL A 91 -0.97 -16.89 13.51
CA VAL A 91 -0.86 -15.89 12.44
C VAL A 91 -1.52 -16.44 11.18
N VAL A 92 -2.58 -15.81 10.71
CA VAL A 92 -3.30 -16.15 9.47
C VAL A 92 -2.68 -15.36 8.31
N VAL A 93 -1.90 -16.04 7.47
CA VAL A 93 -1.13 -15.45 6.38
C VAL A 93 -1.90 -15.57 5.07
N VAL A 94 -2.42 -14.47 4.55
CA VAL A 94 -3.32 -14.48 3.37
C VAL A 94 -2.59 -14.51 2.02
N THR A 95 -1.28 -14.64 1.98
CA THR A 95 -0.48 -14.53 0.75
C THR A 95 -0.77 -15.61 -0.30
N ARG A 96 -1.36 -16.76 0.09
CA ARG A 96 -1.80 -17.80 -0.85
C ARG A 96 -3.16 -17.50 -1.51
N MET A 97 -3.89 -16.50 -1.01
CA MET A 97 -5.13 -15.98 -1.60
C MET A 97 -4.77 -14.80 -2.51
N ASN A 98 -4.24 -15.07 -3.70
CA ASN A 98 -3.59 -14.06 -4.55
C ASN A 98 -4.14 -13.99 -5.98
N ARG A 99 -5.41 -14.33 -6.18
CA ARG A 99 -6.05 -14.29 -7.49
C ARG A 99 -6.77 -12.97 -7.71
N ILE A 100 -6.71 -12.46 -8.95
CA ILE A 100 -7.64 -11.45 -9.46
C ILE A 100 -8.86 -12.23 -9.94
N LEU A 101 -10.01 -12.08 -9.27
CA LEU A 101 -11.20 -12.89 -9.48
C LEU A 101 -12.08 -12.33 -10.60
N GLU A 102 -12.18 -11.00 -10.69
CA GLU A 102 -13.00 -10.30 -11.67
C GLU A 102 -12.39 -8.95 -12.01
N VAL A 103 -12.51 -8.52 -13.27
CA VAL A 103 -12.26 -7.15 -13.72
C VAL A 103 -13.45 -6.69 -14.53
N ASN A 104 -14.23 -5.77 -14.01
CA ASN A 104 -15.41 -5.19 -14.65
C ASN A 104 -15.10 -3.75 -15.07
N GLU A 105 -14.73 -3.59 -16.35
CA GLU A 105 -14.39 -2.28 -16.92
C GLU A 105 -15.63 -1.40 -17.13
N GLN A 106 -16.81 -2.01 -17.32
CA GLN A 106 -18.07 -1.29 -17.53
C GLN A 106 -18.48 -0.54 -16.27
N ASP A 107 -18.41 -1.20 -15.12
CA ASP A 107 -18.81 -0.64 -13.83
C ASP A 107 -17.61 -0.08 -13.05
N GLY A 108 -16.38 -0.21 -13.58
CA GLY A 108 -15.18 0.42 -13.07
C GLY A 108 -14.64 -0.17 -11.78
N TYR A 109 -14.75 -1.52 -11.59
CA TYR A 109 -14.20 -2.19 -10.42
C TYR A 109 -13.43 -3.48 -10.77
N ALA A 110 -12.63 -3.96 -9.82
CA ALA A 110 -12.13 -5.34 -9.83
C ALA A 110 -12.35 -5.99 -8.47
N ILE A 111 -12.53 -7.31 -8.45
CA ILE A 111 -12.58 -8.12 -7.24
C ILE A 111 -11.30 -8.94 -7.16
N VAL A 112 -10.58 -8.81 -6.05
CA VAL A 112 -9.31 -9.47 -5.84
C VAL A 112 -9.25 -10.16 -4.47
N GLU A 113 -8.43 -11.18 -4.36
CA GLU A 113 -8.07 -11.79 -3.08
C GLU A 113 -7.05 -10.93 -2.32
N PRO A 114 -7.01 -11.00 -0.98
CA PRO A 114 -6.21 -10.10 -0.15
C PRO A 114 -4.70 -10.26 -0.31
N GLY A 115 -4.23 -11.41 -0.79
CA GLY A 115 -2.81 -11.72 -1.02
C GLY A 115 -2.27 -11.23 -2.37
N VAL A 116 -3.10 -10.63 -3.23
CA VAL A 116 -2.62 -10.03 -4.49
C VAL A 116 -1.64 -8.91 -4.16
N ILE A 117 -0.48 -8.92 -4.82
CA ILE A 117 0.54 -7.86 -4.68
C ILE A 117 0.04 -6.57 -5.33
N ASN A 118 0.19 -5.45 -4.64
CA ASN A 118 -0.29 -4.14 -5.09
C ASN A 118 0.16 -3.80 -6.53
N LEU A 119 1.45 -3.91 -6.82
CA LEU A 119 1.99 -3.60 -8.14
C LEU A 119 1.49 -4.59 -9.21
N GLU A 120 1.32 -5.87 -8.89
CA GLU A 120 0.81 -6.88 -9.83
C GLU A 120 -0.63 -6.58 -10.26
N LEU A 121 -1.47 -6.08 -9.34
CA LEU A 121 -2.81 -5.62 -9.69
C LEU A 121 -2.75 -4.47 -10.71
N THR A 122 -1.93 -3.45 -10.46
CA THR A 122 -1.74 -2.34 -11.41
C THR A 122 -1.24 -2.84 -12.76
N GLN A 123 -0.24 -3.74 -12.79
CA GLN A 123 0.29 -4.32 -14.02
C GLN A 123 -0.75 -5.12 -14.81
N ALA A 124 -1.63 -5.85 -14.13
CA ALA A 124 -2.72 -6.59 -14.77
C ALA A 124 -3.81 -5.67 -15.36
N LEU A 125 -3.99 -4.47 -14.79
CA LEU A 125 -4.97 -3.48 -15.23
C LEU A 125 -4.45 -2.56 -16.35
N GLN A 126 -3.13 -2.30 -16.42
CA GLN A 126 -2.53 -1.39 -17.40
C GLN A 126 -2.88 -1.68 -18.88
N PRO A 127 -2.88 -2.94 -19.36
CA PRO A 127 -3.26 -3.23 -20.74
C PRO A 127 -4.72 -2.88 -21.07
N ARG A 128 -5.56 -2.69 -20.04
CA ARG A 128 -6.97 -2.32 -20.14
C ARG A 128 -7.19 -0.81 -19.96
N GLY A 129 -6.12 -0.02 -19.80
CA GLY A 129 -6.18 1.43 -19.60
C GLY A 129 -6.52 1.87 -18.17
N TYR A 130 -6.30 1.00 -17.17
CA TYR A 130 -6.58 1.28 -15.76
C TYR A 130 -5.37 0.98 -14.87
N PHE A 131 -5.42 1.46 -13.62
CA PHE A 131 -4.47 1.14 -12.56
C PHE A 131 -5.16 1.20 -11.19
N PHE A 132 -4.52 0.62 -10.17
CA PHE A 132 -4.90 0.79 -8.78
C PHE A 132 -4.07 1.92 -8.18
N ALA A 133 -4.73 3.02 -7.78
CA ALA A 133 -4.04 4.27 -7.48
C ALA A 133 -3.17 4.27 -6.21
N PRO A 134 -3.54 3.63 -5.09
CA PRO A 134 -2.67 3.57 -3.91
C PRO A 134 -1.35 2.87 -4.22
N ASP A 135 -0.23 3.58 -4.04
CA ASP A 135 1.11 3.11 -4.41
C ASP A 135 2.13 3.26 -3.27
N PRO A 136 1.96 2.54 -2.15
CA PRO A 136 2.92 2.61 -1.04
C PRO A 136 4.34 2.27 -1.51
N ALA A 137 5.37 2.77 -0.81
CA ALA A 137 6.77 2.48 -1.14
C ALA A 137 7.04 0.96 -1.24
N SER A 138 6.32 0.16 -0.46
CA SER A 138 6.36 -1.31 -0.47
C SER A 138 5.52 -1.97 -1.58
N GLN A 139 4.99 -1.24 -2.57
CA GLN A 139 4.03 -1.77 -3.57
C GLN A 139 4.50 -3.05 -4.31
N ARG A 140 5.81 -3.30 -4.37
CA ARG A 140 6.39 -4.50 -4.99
C ARG A 140 6.26 -5.77 -4.13
N ALA A 141 5.93 -5.61 -2.86
CA ALA A 141 5.85 -6.69 -1.89
C ALA A 141 4.55 -6.68 -1.08
N CYS A 142 3.99 -5.51 -0.77
CA CYS A 142 2.76 -5.41 0.02
C CYS A 142 1.56 -6.01 -0.72
N THR A 143 0.62 -6.55 0.05
CA THR A 143 -0.61 -7.14 -0.47
C THR A 143 -1.79 -6.19 -0.37
N ILE A 144 -2.79 -6.37 -1.23
CA ILE A 144 -4.03 -5.56 -1.20
C ILE A 144 -4.73 -5.66 0.16
N GLY A 145 -4.78 -6.85 0.79
CA GLY A 145 -5.32 -7.01 2.14
C GLY A 145 -4.53 -6.25 3.20
N GLY A 146 -3.19 -6.18 3.07
CA GLY A 146 -2.33 -5.36 3.92
C GLY A 146 -2.58 -3.86 3.70
N ASN A 147 -2.78 -3.43 2.43
CA ASN A 147 -3.15 -2.04 2.13
C ASN A 147 -4.49 -1.67 2.76
N VAL A 148 -5.49 -2.56 2.70
CA VAL A 148 -6.79 -2.37 3.36
C VAL A 148 -6.61 -2.27 4.88
N GLY A 149 -5.87 -3.21 5.50
CA GLY A 149 -5.66 -3.22 6.95
C GLY A 149 -5.02 -1.94 7.48
N ASN A 150 -4.04 -1.40 6.77
CA ASN A 150 -3.31 -0.20 7.20
C ASN A 150 -3.85 1.11 6.61
N ASN A 151 -4.87 1.08 5.77
CA ASN A 151 -5.30 2.21 4.96
C ASN A 151 -4.11 2.87 4.24
N SER A 152 -3.32 2.06 3.56
CA SER A 152 -2.02 2.49 3.02
C SER A 152 -2.16 3.63 2.03
N GLY A 153 -1.20 4.54 2.07
CA GLY A 153 -1.02 5.62 1.11
C GLY A 153 0.29 5.46 0.33
N GLY A 154 0.65 6.48 -0.44
CA GLY A 154 1.88 6.55 -1.22
C GLY A 154 2.11 7.95 -1.76
N PRO A 155 3.12 8.16 -2.64
CA PRO A 155 3.42 9.46 -3.21
C PRO A 155 2.24 10.14 -3.91
N HIS A 156 1.32 9.35 -4.46
CA HIS A 156 0.17 9.86 -5.22
C HIS A 156 -1.06 10.18 -4.36
N CYS A 157 -0.96 10.10 -3.02
CA CYS A 157 -2.08 10.37 -2.11
C CYS A 157 -2.63 11.78 -2.21
N LEU A 158 -1.80 12.77 -2.53
CA LEU A 158 -2.23 14.17 -2.66
C LEU A 158 -3.39 14.31 -3.64
N LYS A 159 -3.33 13.65 -4.79
CA LYS A 159 -4.34 13.70 -5.84
C LYS A 159 -5.39 12.59 -5.72
N TYR A 160 -4.93 11.38 -5.48
CA TYR A 160 -5.78 10.19 -5.59
C TYR A 160 -6.34 9.73 -4.25
N GLY A 161 -5.82 10.24 -3.12
CA GLY A 161 -6.20 9.77 -1.79
C GLY A 161 -5.47 8.49 -1.39
N VAL A 162 -5.94 7.88 -0.32
CA VAL A 162 -5.40 6.66 0.29
C VAL A 162 -6.29 5.45 -0.04
N THR A 163 -5.96 4.28 0.46
CA THR A 163 -6.66 3.03 0.15
C THR A 163 -8.17 3.12 0.35
N THR A 164 -8.67 3.76 1.42
CA THR A 164 -10.12 3.90 1.68
C THR A 164 -10.88 4.54 0.52
N ASN A 165 -10.27 5.46 -0.23
CA ASN A 165 -10.88 6.13 -1.38
C ASN A 165 -11.09 5.19 -2.59
N HIS A 166 -10.46 4.02 -2.56
CA HIS A 166 -10.42 3.05 -3.66
C HIS A 166 -11.04 1.71 -3.33
N ILE A 167 -11.58 1.53 -2.11
CA ILE A 167 -12.27 0.30 -1.72
C ILE A 167 -13.79 0.52 -1.83
N LEU A 168 -14.43 -0.29 -2.65
CA LEU A 168 -15.87 -0.26 -2.88
C LEU A 168 -16.60 -1.29 -2.01
N GLY A 169 -15.94 -2.38 -1.64
CA GLY A 169 -16.54 -3.43 -0.81
C GLY A 169 -15.51 -4.45 -0.34
N LEU A 170 -15.86 -5.18 0.71
CA LEU A 170 -15.01 -6.18 1.34
C LEU A 170 -15.80 -7.44 1.69
N GLU A 171 -15.26 -8.63 1.39
CA GLU A 171 -15.63 -9.84 2.10
C GLU A 171 -14.71 -9.98 3.32
N VAL A 172 -15.30 -10.16 4.49
CA VAL A 172 -14.58 -10.21 5.76
C VAL A 172 -15.05 -11.39 6.58
N VAL A 173 -14.11 -12.09 7.20
CA VAL A 173 -14.37 -13.07 8.26
C VAL A 173 -14.35 -12.33 9.59
N LEU A 174 -15.50 -12.28 10.27
CA LEU A 174 -15.66 -11.64 11.57
C LEU A 174 -14.99 -12.46 12.71
N PRO A 175 -14.85 -11.88 13.92
CA PRO A 175 -14.23 -12.56 15.05
C PRO A 175 -14.91 -13.89 15.47
N ASP A 176 -16.20 -14.08 15.17
CA ASP A 176 -16.94 -15.34 15.41
C ASP A 176 -16.80 -16.36 14.27
N GLY A 177 -16.08 -16.00 13.20
CA GLY A 177 -15.90 -16.81 12.00
C GLY A 177 -17.08 -16.70 11.00
N GLU A 178 -18.06 -15.81 11.20
CA GLU A 178 -19.06 -15.50 10.18
C GLU A 178 -18.42 -14.72 9.03
N ARG A 179 -18.89 -14.96 7.81
CA ARG A 179 -18.45 -14.21 6.63
C ARG A 179 -19.55 -13.23 6.23
N ILE A 180 -19.15 -11.98 6.09
CA ILE A 180 -20.03 -10.92 5.61
C ILE A 180 -19.44 -10.24 4.38
N TRP A 181 -20.32 -9.60 3.60
CA TRP A 181 -19.93 -8.69 2.53
C TRP A 181 -20.39 -7.27 2.90
N THR A 182 -19.50 -6.27 2.75
CA THR A 182 -19.81 -4.85 2.96
C THR A 182 -19.60 -4.07 1.68
N GLY A 183 -20.33 -2.96 1.50
CA GLY A 183 -20.22 -2.13 0.30
C GLY A 183 -20.78 -2.80 -0.95
N GLY A 184 -20.34 -2.32 -2.12
CA GLY A 184 -20.80 -2.78 -3.42
C GLY A 184 -20.23 -1.94 -4.57
N PRO A 185 -20.68 -2.19 -5.82
CA PRO A 185 -20.11 -1.53 -7.01
C PRO A 185 -20.48 -0.04 -7.14
N VAL A 186 -21.22 0.52 -6.18
CA VAL A 186 -21.57 1.94 -6.14
C VAL A 186 -20.82 2.62 -5.00
N PRO A 187 -20.32 3.88 -5.20
CA PRO A 187 -19.54 4.58 -4.19
C PRO A 187 -20.31 4.89 -2.89
N GLU A 188 -21.61 5.05 -2.99
CA GLU A 188 -22.47 5.43 -1.86
C GLU A 188 -23.56 4.37 -1.67
N MET A 189 -23.43 3.57 -0.62
CA MET A 189 -24.45 2.62 -0.19
C MET A 189 -25.30 3.24 0.93
N PRO A 190 -26.63 3.06 0.92
CA PRO A 190 -27.48 3.52 2.03
C PRO A 190 -27.09 2.83 3.33
N GLY A 191 -27.01 3.61 4.43
CA GLY A 191 -26.76 3.10 5.76
C GLY A 191 -25.39 3.47 6.32
N ILE A 192 -24.89 2.67 7.27
CA ILE A 192 -23.59 2.87 7.91
C ILE A 192 -22.49 2.33 6.97
N ASP A 193 -21.46 3.12 6.74
CA ASP A 193 -20.30 2.70 5.97
C ASP A 193 -19.40 1.73 6.76
N LEU A 194 -19.78 0.45 6.76
CA LEU A 194 -18.97 -0.61 7.38
C LEU A 194 -17.66 -0.86 6.62
N THR A 195 -17.62 -0.60 5.32
CA THR A 195 -16.39 -0.72 4.53
C THR A 195 -15.34 0.26 5.02
N GLY A 196 -15.71 1.52 5.22
CA GLY A 196 -14.82 2.54 5.77
C GLY A 196 -14.37 2.26 7.20
N VAL A 197 -15.20 1.62 8.03
CA VAL A 197 -14.82 1.19 9.40
C VAL A 197 -13.77 0.07 9.36
N LEU A 198 -13.86 -0.86 8.39
CA LEU A 198 -12.96 -2.00 8.28
C LEU A 198 -11.60 -1.63 7.65
N VAL A 199 -11.58 -0.64 6.76
CA VAL A 199 -10.32 -0.12 6.19
C VAL A 199 -9.55 0.64 7.27
N GLY A 200 -8.30 0.25 7.49
CA GLY A 200 -7.46 0.82 8.55
C GLY A 200 -7.65 0.17 9.92
N SER A 201 -8.42 -0.94 10.00
CA SER A 201 -8.64 -1.67 11.26
C SER A 201 -7.49 -2.62 11.66
N GLU A 202 -6.47 -2.76 10.84
CA GLU A 202 -5.31 -3.64 11.04
C GLU A 202 -5.68 -5.10 11.38
N GLY A 203 -6.82 -5.58 10.84
CA GLY A 203 -7.32 -6.93 11.10
C GLY A 203 -7.96 -7.12 12.48
N THR A 204 -8.10 -6.06 13.31
CA THR A 204 -8.68 -6.17 14.66
C THR A 204 -10.19 -6.36 14.66
N LEU A 205 -10.88 -5.97 13.59
CA LEU A 205 -12.33 -6.12 13.45
C LEU A 205 -12.72 -7.34 12.60
N GLY A 206 -11.76 -7.97 11.91
CA GLY A 206 -11.98 -9.15 11.08
C GLY A 206 -10.86 -9.33 10.05
N ILE A 207 -10.86 -10.47 9.38
CA ILE A 207 -9.86 -10.83 8.37
C ILE A 207 -10.48 -10.68 6.98
N VAL A 208 -9.91 -9.78 6.18
CA VAL A 208 -10.35 -9.55 4.80
C VAL A 208 -9.99 -10.75 3.92
N THR A 209 -10.97 -11.22 3.14
CA THR A 209 -10.82 -12.38 2.25
C THR A 209 -11.12 -12.08 0.78
N LYS A 210 -11.82 -10.98 0.48
CA LYS A 210 -11.91 -10.40 -0.86
C LYS A 210 -12.00 -8.89 -0.76
N VAL A 211 -11.51 -8.22 -1.78
CA VAL A 211 -11.54 -6.76 -1.90
C VAL A 211 -12.11 -6.37 -3.25
N MET A 212 -13.17 -5.55 -3.24
CA MET A 212 -13.65 -4.87 -4.43
C MET A 212 -12.97 -3.50 -4.50
N VAL A 213 -12.09 -3.33 -5.48
CA VAL A 213 -11.34 -2.10 -5.70
C VAL A 213 -11.91 -1.30 -6.86
N ARG A 214 -11.85 0.03 -6.74
CA ARG A 214 -12.17 0.97 -7.83
C ARG A 214 -11.06 0.97 -8.87
N LEU A 215 -11.41 0.94 -10.16
CA LEU A 215 -10.48 1.12 -11.26
C LEU A 215 -10.28 2.62 -11.52
N THR A 216 -9.02 3.05 -11.52
CA THR A 216 -8.65 4.41 -11.92
C THR A 216 -8.14 4.40 -13.35
N ARG A 217 -8.63 5.29 -14.22
CA ARG A 217 -8.14 5.38 -15.61
C ARG A 217 -6.71 5.90 -15.65
N LEU A 218 -5.90 5.32 -16.52
CA LEU A 218 -4.57 5.85 -16.80
C LEU A 218 -4.67 7.27 -17.35
N PRO A 219 -3.81 8.21 -16.90
CA PRO A 219 -3.77 9.56 -17.43
C PRO A 219 -3.25 9.57 -18.87
N GLU A 220 -3.71 10.53 -19.68
CA GLU A 220 -3.24 10.71 -21.06
C GLU A 220 -1.78 11.15 -21.13
N ALA A 221 -1.36 11.95 -20.16
CA ALA A 221 0.01 12.47 -20.05
C ALA A 221 0.48 12.51 -18.61
N VAL A 222 1.78 12.34 -18.44
CA VAL A 222 2.50 12.49 -17.17
C VAL A 222 3.74 13.34 -17.41
N SER A 223 3.94 14.35 -16.57
CA SER A 223 5.13 15.20 -16.54
C SER A 223 5.76 15.18 -15.16
N VAL A 224 7.07 14.98 -15.11
CA VAL A 224 7.85 15.02 -13.87
C VAL A 224 8.87 16.13 -13.97
N LEU A 225 8.96 16.95 -12.94
CA LEU A 225 9.99 17.97 -12.81
C LEU A 225 10.71 17.86 -11.46
N LEU A 226 11.99 18.21 -11.46
CA LEU A 226 12.83 18.37 -10.29
C LEU A 226 13.16 19.84 -10.14
N ALA A 227 12.95 20.42 -8.95
CA ALA A 227 13.36 21.76 -8.59
C ALA A 227 14.35 21.69 -7.42
N ALA A 228 15.49 22.38 -7.54
CA ALA A 228 16.54 22.43 -6.52
C ALA A 228 16.54 23.78 -5.80
N PHE A 229 16.59 23.74 -4.47
CA PHE A 229 16.48 24.88 -3.59
C PHE A 229 17.70 25.01 -2.66
N PRO A 230 18.02 26.23 -2.19
CA PRO A 230 19.12 26.46 -1.24
C PRO A 230 18.83 25.81 0.14
N ASP A 231 17.56 25.67 0.52
CA ASP A 231 17.13 25.18 1.82
C ASP A 231 15.70 24.58 1.77
N ILE A 232 15.33 23.91 2.85
CA ILE A 232 14.00 23.27 3.02
C ILE A 232 12.88 24.32 3.09
N GLU A 233 13.15 25.50 3.67
CA GLU A 233 12.15 26.55 3.83
C GLU A 233 11.67 27.09 2.47
N SER A 234 12.59 27.36 1.56
CA SER A 234 12.29 27.78 0.20
C SER A 234 11.48 26.72 -0.57
N ALA A 235 11.83 25.44 -0.44
CA ALA A 235 11.11 24.33 -1.04
C ALA A 235 9.68 24.20 -0.45
N SER A 236 9.52 24.42 0.87
CA SER A 236 8.22 24.40 1.55
C SER A 236 7.33 25.55 1.09
N HIS A 237 7.88 26.75 0.91
CA HIS A 237 7.16 27.90 0.37
C HIS A 237 6.69 27.65 -1.08
N ALA A 238 7.55 27.04 -1.92
CA ALA A 238 7.17 26.65 -3.28
C ALA A 238 6.03 25.63 -3.28
N THR A 239 6.09 24.60 -2.40
CA THR A 239 5.03 23.62 -2.19
C THR A 239 3.70 24.28 -1.85
N SER A 240 3.70 25.19 -0.88
CA SER A 240 2.51 25.93 -0.45
C SER A 240 1.96 26.81 -1.56
N ALA A 241 2.83 27.46 -2.34
CA ALA A 241 2.42 28.31 -3.46
C ALA A 241 1.80 27.51 -4.61
N ILE A 242 2.30 26.31 -4.91
CA ILE A 242 1.72 25.41 -5.91
C ILE A 242 0.27 25.06 -5.53
N ILE A 243 0.05 24.66 -4.28
CA ILE A 243 -1.29 24.31 -3.80
C ILE A 243 -2.19 25.53 -3.74
N ALA A 244 -1.70 26.68 -3.24
CA ALA A 244 -2.46 27.93 -3.18
C ALA A 244 -2.87 28.46 -4.56
N ALA A 245 -2.11 28.14 -5.60
CA ALA A 245 -2.45 28.46 -7.00
C ALA A 245 -3.56 27.56 -7.58
N GLY A 246 -4.14 26.66 -6.78
CA GLY A 246 -5.22 25.74 -7.18
C GLY A 246 -4.75 24.57 -8.02
N MET A 247 -3.45 24.29 -8.05
CA MET A 247 -2.90 23.13 -8.73
C MET A 247 -2.87 21.93 -7.79
N LEU A 248 -3.21 20.76 -8.34
CA LEU A 248 -3.20 19.49 -7.61
C LEU A 248 -2.27 18.52 -8.34
N PRO A 249 -0.95 18.52 -8.01
CA PRO A 249 -0.01 17.55 -8.55
C PRO A 249 -0.41 16.11 -8.21
N ALA A 250 -0.07 15.17 -9.08
CA ALA A 250 -0.22 13.75 -8.81
C ALA A 250 0.66 13.33 -7.63
N ALA A 251 1.90 13.86 -7.60
CA ALA A 251 2.80 13.72 -6.46
C ALA A 251 3.61 15.01 -6.23
N LEU A 252 3.98 15.25 -4.98
CA LEU A 252 4.76 16.41 -4.54
C LEU A 252 5.67 15.95 -3.38
N GLU A 253 6.92 15.63 -3.72
CA GLU A 253 7.86 14.95 -2.82
C GLU A 253 9.08 15.81 -2.56
N MET A 254 9.43 15.97 -1.29
CA MET A 254 10.61 16.77 -0.88
C MET A 254 11.68 15.85 -0.30
N MET A 255 12.94 16.14 -0.62
CA MET A 255 14.09 15.48 0.00
C MET A 255 15.08 16.53 0.48
N ASP A 256 15.64 16.32 1.66
CA ASP A 256 16.69 17.17 2.24
C ASP A 256 18.08 16.82 1.68
N GLN A 257 19.06 17.63 2.05
CA GLN A 257 20.44 17.46 1.56
C GLN A 257 21.06 16.10 1.96
N LEU A 258 20.76 15.59 3.15
CA LEU A 258 21.32 14.30 3.60
C LEU A 258 20.76 13.16 2.76
N THR A 259 19.47 13.17 2.54
CA THR A 259 18.78 12.20 1.67
C THR A 259 19.28 12.29 0.23
N ILE A 260 19.43 13.51 -0.32
CA ILE A 260 20.00 13.73 -1.67
C ILE A 260 21.38 13.09 -1.78
N LYS A 261 22.28 13.34 -0.82
CA LYS A 261 23.63 12.78 -0.84
C LYS A 261 23.62 11.25 -0.78
N ALA A 262 22.82 10.67 0.11
CA ALA A 262 22.70 9.22 0.25
C ALA A 262 22.19 8.57 -1.05
N VAL A 263 21.16 9.14 -1.66
CA VAL A 263 20.61 8.67 -2.94
C VAL A 263 21.62 8.78 -4.07
N GLU A 264 22.34 9.91 -4.18
CA GLU A 264 23.35 10.11 -5.22
C GLU A 264 24.58 9.21 -5.04
N ASP A 265 24.96 8.88 -3.80
CA ASP A 265 26.05 7.94 -3.54
C ASP A 265 25.69 6.51 -3.96
N ALA A 266 24.42 6.13 -3.83
CA ALA A 266 23.96 4.77 -4.08
C ALA A 266 23.40 4.54 -5.51
N PHE A 267 22.70 5.51 -6.09
CA PHE A 267 21.88 5.32 -7.29
C PHE A 267 22.20 6.26 -8.45
N HIS A 268 22.93 7.36 -8.23
CA HIS A 268 23.27 8.36 -9.27
C HIS A 268 22.02 8.84 -10.03
N ALA A 269 20.97 9.22 -9.29
CA ALA A 269 19.68 9.65 -9.85
C ALA A 269 19.75 11.02 -10.55
N GLY A 270 20.89 11.72 -10.45
CA GLY A 270 21.16 13.03 -11.06
C GLY A 270 20.56 14.17 -10.27
N TYR A 271 20.41 14.04 -8.96
CA TYR A 271 20.02 15.14 -8.08
C TYR A 271 21.20 16.05 -7.79
N PRO A 272 21.03 17.40 -7.75
CA PRO A 272 22.11 18.32 -7.40
C PRO A 272 22.57 18.11 -5.95
N ARG A 273 23.77 17.61 -5.73
CA ARG A 273 24.31 17.26 -4.39
C ARG A 273 24.49 18.46 -3.45
N GLU A 274 24.64 19.66 -4.03
CA GLU A 274 24.75 20.92 -3.32
C GLU A 274 23.41 21.52 -2.88
N ALA A 275 22.30 20.99 -3.38
CA ALA A 275 20.99 21.49 -3.00
C ALA A 275 20.71 21.26 -1.49
N GLY A 276 20.19 22.28 -0.82
CA GLY A 276 19.69 22.16 0.54
C GLY A 276 18.39 21.35 0.61
N ALA A 277 17.59 21.42 -0.47
CA ALA A 277 16.43 20.57 -0.69
C ALA A 277 16.14 20.41 -2.19
N VAL A 278 15.50 19.31 -2.57
CA VAL A 278 14.86 19.15 -3.89
C VAL A 278 13.38 18.86 -3.73
N LEU A 279 12.60 19.35 -4.69
CA LEU A 279 11.18 19.06 -4.83
C LEU A 279 10.97 18.30 -6.14
N LEU A 280 10.46 17.07 -6.03
CA LEU A 280 10.04 16.26 -7.16
C LEU A 280 8.51 16.41 -7.32
N VAL A 281 8.08 16.94 -8.46
CA VAL A 281 6.66 17.18 -8.74
C VAL A 281 6.24 16.35 -9.95
N GLU A 282 5.18 15.56 -9.77
CA GLU A 282 4.53 14.87 -10.87
C GLU A 282 3.16 15.48 -11.15
N LEU A 283 2.91 15.76 -12.42
CA LEU A 283 1.64 16.25 -12.94
C LEU A 283 1.09 15.24 -13.94
N ASP A 284 -0.17 14.91 -13.83
CA ASP A 284 -0.82 13.97 -14.73
C ASP A 284 -2.27 14.40 -15.09
N GLY A 285 -2.78 13.88 -16.20
CA GLY A 285 -4.12 14.18 -16.68
C GLY A 285 -4.20 14.38 -18.18
N LEU A 286 -5.03 15.31 -18.64
CA LEU A 286 -5.16 15.69 -20.04
C LEU A 286 -3.87 16.38 -20.52
N LYS A 287 -3.44 16.07 -21.73
CA LYS A 287 -2.14 16.46 -22.27
C LYS A 287 -1.90 17.98 -22.25
N GLU A 288 -2.90 18.76 -22.66
CA GLU A 288 -2.82 20.22 -22.72
C GLU A 288 -2.70 20.83 -21.33
N ILE A 289 -3.49 20.31 -20.37
CA ILE A 289 -3.49 20.78 -18.97
C ILE A 289 -2.17 20.45 -18.29
N VAL A 290 -1.62 19.25 -18.52
CA VAL A 290 -0.32 18.85 -17.97
C VAL A 290 0.80 19.75 -18.47
N ALA A 291 0.82 20.11 -19.75
CA ALA A 291 1.83 20.99 -20.33
C ALA A 291 1.77 22.43 -19.74
N GLU A 292 0.57 22.98 -19.61
CA GLU A 292 0.34 24.31 -19.01
C GLU A 292 0.77 24.31 -17.53
N ASN A 293 0.27 23.34 -16.74
CA ASN A 293 0.57 23.23 -15.32
C ASN A 293 2.07 22.98 -15.06
N THR A 294 2.76 22.21 -15.90
CA THR A 294 4.20 22.00 -15.79
C THR A 294 4.97 23.32 -15.88
N SER A 295 4.59 24.17 -16.86
CA SER A 295 5.21 25.48 -17.03
C SER A 295 4.94 26.40 -15.83
N ARG A 296 3.72 26.38 -15.32
CA ARG A 296 3.31 27.21 -14.18
C ARG A 296 3.97 26.76 -12.87
N VAL A 297 4.07 25.44 -12.62
CA VAL A 297 4.80 24.90 -11.47
C VAL A 297 6.27 25.26 -11.54
N ALA A 298 6.91 25.11 -12.71
CA ALA A 298 8.32 25.49 -12.89
C ALA A 298 8.55 26.98 -12.59
N GLU A 299 7.64 27.85 -12.98
CA GLU A 299 7.71 29.28 -12.68
C GLU A 299 7.54 29.58 -11.19
N LEU A 300 6.56 28.95 -10.52
CA LEU A 300 6.39 29.08 -9.06
C LEU A 300 7.61 28.61 -8.28
N CYS A 301 8.23 27.51 -8.67
CA CYS A 301 9.46 27.04 -8.04
C CYS A 301 10.58 28.09 -8.15
N ARG A 302 10.76 28.72 -9.34
CA ARG A 302 11.76 29.79 -9.53
C ARG A 302 11.45 31.04 -8.69
N GLN A 303 10.17 31.47 -8.64
CA GLN A 303 9.73 32.61 -7.81
C GLN A 303 10.01 32.39 -6.32
N HIS A 304 10.03 31.12 -5.86
CA HIS A 304 10.33 30.75 -4.48
C HIS A 304 11.76 30.25 -4.26
N GLY A 305 12.71 30.65 -5.14
CA GLY A 305 14.13 30.48 -4.92
C GLY A 305 14.75 29.21 -5.49
N ALA A 306 14.02 28.45 -6.32
CA ALA A 306 14.65 27.35 -7.04
C ALA A 306 15.70 27.89 -8.02
N TRP A 307 16.95 27.46 -7.83
CA TRP A 307 18.07 27.86 -8.70
C TRP A 307 18.22 26.94 -9.92
N GLU A 308 17.67 25.73 -9.87
CA GLU A 308 17.52 24.81 -11.00
C GLU A 308 16.10 24.25 -11.04
N VAL A 309 15.51 24.18 -12.23
CA VAL A 309 14.26 23.49 -12.50
C VAL A 309 14.43 22.69 -13.78
N ARG A 310 14.37 21.36 -13.67
CA ARG A 310 14.54 20.41 -14.77
C ARG A 310 13.26 19.62 -14.97
N VAL A 311 12.73 19.61 -16.18
CA VAL A 311 11.59 18.79 -16.59
C VAL A 311 12.11 17.56 -17.32
N ALA A 312 11.72 16.37 -16.87
CA ALA A 312 12.09 15.12 -17.53
C ALA A 312 11.47 15.05 -18.95
N ARG A 313 12.29 14.76 -19.94
CA ARG A 313 11.88 14.74 -21.36
C ARG A 313 11.52 13.35 -21.86
N THR A 314 12.08 12.31 -21.23
CA THR A 314 11.85 10.92 -21.62
C THR A 314 11.30 10.12 -20.44
N LYS A 315 10.79 8.92 -20.73
CA LYS A 315 10.34 7.99 -19.70
C LYS A 315 11.51 7.58 -18.80
N GLU A 316 12.65 7.33 -19.39
CA GLU A 316 13.88 6.91 -18.67
C GLU A 316 14.34 7.99 -17.66
N GLU A 317 14.29 9.27 -18.04
CA GLU A 317 14.58 10.37 -17.12
C GLU A 317 13.57 10.44 -15.96
N ARG A 318 12.27 10.25 -16.24
CA ARG A 318 11.25 10.18 -15.19
C ARG A 318 11.50 9.02 -14.24
N ASP A 319 11.72 7.83 -14.79
CA ASP A 319 11.94 6.61 -14.02
C ASP A 319 13.20 6.75 -13.13
N LEU A 320 14.25 7.41 -13.62
CA LEU A 320 15.47 7.67 -12.86
C LEU A 320 15.23 8.64 -11.68
N LEU A 321 14.50 9.74 -11.89
CA LEU A 321 14.11 10.67 -10.82
C LEU A 321 13.27 9.95 -9.77
N TRP A 322 12.31 9.13 -10.18
CA TRP A 322 11.51 8.34 -9.25
C TRP A 322 12.31 7.24 -8.54
N LEU A 323 13.30 6.64 -9.21
CA LEU A 323 14.18 5.65 -8.56
C LEU A 323 14.89 6.29 -7.36
N GLY A 324 15.44 7.49 -7.52
CA GLY A 324 16.07 8.22 -6.44
C GLY A 324 15.13 8.44 -5.26
N ARG A 325 13.90 8.92 -5.52
CA ARG A 325 12.90 9.15 -4.45
C ARG A 325 12.41 7.87 -3.76
N LYS A 326 12.23 6.78 -4.50
CA LYS A 326 11.77 5.49 -3.95
C LYS A 326 12.85 4.73 -3.20
N SER A 327 14.09 5.16 -3.29
CA SER A 327 15.26 4.56 -2.64
C SER A 327 15.76 5.38 -1.44
N ALA A 328 15.11 6.51 -1.16
CA ALA A 328 15.40 7.47 -0.10
C ALA A 328 14.97 6.99 1.29
#